data_59127bb35097f3c00c42e7835bb77e37
#
_entry.id   59127bb35097f3c00c42e7835bb77e37
#
_cell.length_a   1.000
_cell.length_b   1.000
_cell.length_c   1.000
_cell.angle_alpha   90.00
_cell.angle_beta   90.00
_cell.angle_gamma   90.00
#
_symmetry.space_group_name_H-M   'P 1'
#
loop_
_entity.id
_entity.type
_entity.pdbx_description
1 polymer ?
#
loop_
_entity_poly.entity_id
_entity_poly.type
_entity_poly.pdbx_seq_one_letter_code
_entity_poly.pdbx_strand_id
1 'polypeptide(L)'
;RGLGDVYKRQQWEKLIRWFNTDSLARTVKYFVLSGDGVDGVGIYPGQERHLAIKDLFKQYGELARLLEGVPDWIDVIMLPGNHDAVRPAEPQPALDPEVQQDYSNTVFVGNPCDFSLHGVRILSYHGKSIDDFVATLRSVTYSKPEMAMRAMLERRHLAPSWGGKTPLSPEPEDRLVIPVIPDIFVTGHVHGHFVGNHKGTTMIHSSTWQDQTDFQRMLGFQPKPCILTVVNLHTYATASVPFA
;
A
#
# COMPACT_ATOMS: atom_id res chain seq x y z
N ARG A 1 -1.50 6.37 -2.06
CA ARG A 1 -1.62 7.63 -2.82
C ARG A 1 -2.36 8.67 -2.01
N GLY A 2 -1.82 9.88 -1.92
CA GLY A 2 -2.57 11.06 -1.58
C GLY A 2 -2.65 11.45 -0.12
N LEU A 3 -1.76 11.01 0.76
CA LEU A 3 -1.65 11.67 2.05
C LEU A 3 -1.11 13.10 1.92
N GLY A 4 -0.32 13.38 0.87
CA GLY A 4 0.13 14.72 0.49
C GLY A 4 -0.90 15.51 -0.32
N ASP A 5 -1.95 14.88 -0.83
CA ASP A 5 -2.99 15.54 -1.62
C ASP A 5 -4.14 16.03 -0.71
N VAL A 6 -4.61 17.24 -0.97
CA VAL A 6 -5.56 18.00 -0.13
C VAL A 6 -6.94 17.32 -0.01
N TYR A 7 -7.28 16.39 -0.91
CA TYR A 7 -8.65 15.90 -1.08
C TYR A 7 -9.20 15.07 0.08
N LYS A 8 -8.37 14.34 0.84
CA LYS A 8 -8.83 13.48 1.97
C LYS A 8 -8.23 13.88 3.32
N ARG A 9 -7.79 15.12 3.46
CA ARG A 9 -7.20 15.62 4.69
C ARG A 9 -8.15 15.52 5.89
N GLN A 10 -9.43 15.87 5.70
CA GLN A 10 -10.43 15.77 6.77
C GLN A 10 -10.64 14.32 7.21
N GLN A 11 -10.63 13.37 6.28
CA GLN A 11 -10.74 11.94 6.58
C GLN A 11 -9.50 11.44 7.30
N TRP A 12 -8.31 11.93 6.92
CA TRP A 12 -7.08 11.64 7.64
C TRP A 12 -7.13 12.16 9.08
N GLU A 13 -7.60 13.38 9.28
CA GLU A 13 -7.80 13.95 10.62
C GLU A 13 -8.80 13.14 11.47
N LYS A 14 -9.84 12.58 10.85
CA LYS A 14 -10.74 11.63 11.51
C LYS A 14 -10.01 10.33 11.92
N LEU A 15 -9.14 9.79 11.06
CA LEU A 15 -8.31 8.61 11.38
C LEU A 15 -7.38 8.91 12.56
N ILE A 16 -6.66 10.02 12.53
CA ILE A 16 -5.77 10.43 13.63
C ILE A 16 -6.54 10.60 14.94
N ARG A 17 -7.72 11.23 14.89
CA ARG A 17 -8.60 11.33 16.05
C ARG A 17 -9.03 9.96 16.56
N TRP A 18 -9.38 9.05 15.66
CA TRP A 18 -9.76 7.69 16.01
C TRP A 18 -8.61 6.95 16.70
N PHE A 19 -7.39 7.02 16.18
CA PHE A 19 -6.20 6.44 16.84
C PHE A 19 -6.05 6.92 18.29
N ASN A 20 -6.34 8.19 18.55
CA ASN A 20 -6.14 8.81 19.86
C ASN A 20 -7.31 8.62 20.84
N THR A 21 -8.52 8.28 20.37
CA THR A 21 -9.72 8.30 21.21
C THR A 21 -10.49 7.00 21.28
N ASP A 22 -10.41 6.14 20.26
CA ASP A 22 -11.21 4.92 20.18
C ASP A 22 -10.58 3.77 21.00
N SER A 23 -11.41 2.96 21.64
CA SER A 23 -10.96 1.85 22.47
C SER A 23 -10.29 0.73 21.67
N LEU A 24 -10.77 0.44 20.45
CA LEU A 24 -10.13 -0.51 19.55
C LEU A 24 -8.77 0.03 19.09
N ALA A 25 -8.69 1.32 18.75
CA ALA A 25 -7.46 1.95 18.30
C ALA A 25 -6.34 1.88 19.34
N ARG A 26 -6.67 1.93 20.63
CA ARG A 26 -5.68 1.78 21.72
C ARG A 26 -5.00 0.41 21.76
N THR A 27 -5.57 -0.58 21.11
CA THR A 27 -4.97 -1.93 20.98
C THR A 27 -4.07 -2.06 19.75
N VAL A 28 -4.09 -1.09 18.83
CA VAL A 28 -3.25 -1.06 17.63
C VAL A 28 -1.79 -0.82 18.03
N LYS A 29 -0.89 -1.64 17.51
CA LYS A 29 0.56 -1.53 17.75
C LYS A 29 1.34 -1.21 16.47
N TYR A 30 0.78 -1.54 15.33
CA TYR A 30 1.44 -1.38 14.03
C TYR A 30 0.49 -0.77 13.03
N PHE A 31 1.00 0.17 12.24
CA PHE A 31 0.28 0.78 11.12
C PHE A 31 1.10 0.57 9.84
N VAL A 32 0.60 -0.23 8.91
CA VAL A 32 1.30 -0.59 7.67
C VAL A 32 0.78 0.27 6.52
N LEU A 33 1.68 0.99 5.87
CA LEU A 33 1.44 1.75 4.64
C LEU A 33 1.99 0.97 3.45
N SER A 34 1.10 0.50 2.57
CA SER A 34 1.41 -0.44 1.48
C SER A 34 1.85 0.26 0.19
N GLY A 35 2.67 1.29 0.31
CA GLY A 35 3.25 2.03 -0.81
C GLY A 35 2.39 3.18 -1.36
N ASP A 36 2.97 3.95 -2.27
CA ASP A 36 2.41 5.19 -2.81
C ASP A 36 2.06 6.19 -1.69
N GLY A 37 3.00 6.44 -0.79
CA GLY A 37 2.85 7.41 0.30
C GLY A 37 2.63 8.83 -0.21
N VAL A 38 3.17 9.14 -1.39
CA VAL A 38 3.06 10.43 -2.07
C VAL A 38 2.53 10.26 -3.50
N ASP A 39 2.14 11.37 -4.15
CA ASP A 39 1.74 11.35 -5.56
C ASP A 39 2.92 11.16 -6.51
N GLY A 40 4.13 11.47 -6.06
CA GLY A 40 5.30 11.50 -6.90
C GLY A 40 5.30 12.67 -7.89
N VAL A 41 6.35 12.75 -8.71
CA VAL A 41 6.49 13.77 -9.75
C VAL A 41 6.97 13.11 -11.04
N GLY A 42 6.31 13.39 -12.17
CA GLY A 42 6.68 12.83 -13.47
C GLY A 42 6.31 11.35 -13.66
N ILE A 43 5.35 10.83 -12.91
CA ILE A 43 4.90 9.43 -12.98
C ILE A 43 4.15 9.15 -14.29
N TYR A 44 3.42 10.12 -14.80
CA TYR A 44 2.72 10.04 -16.09
C TYR A 44 2.70 11.40 -16.80
N PRO A 45 2.57 11.45 -18.12
CA PRO A 45 2.57 12.70 -18.88
C PRO A 45 1.49 13.67 -18.41
N GLY A 46 1.87 14.91 -18.11
CA GLY A 46 0.95 15.99 -17.71
C GLY A 46 0.51 15.93 -16.23
N GLN A 47 1.07 15.05 -15.43
CA GLN A 47 0.75 14.91 -14.00
C GLN A 47 0.91 16.23 -13.21
N GLU A 48 1.89 17.04 -13.56
CA GLU A 48 2.22 18.31 -12.89
C GLU A 48 1.05 19.31 -12.85
N ARG A 49 0.05 19.15 -13.73
CA ARG A 49 -1.18 19.96 -13.75
C ARG A 49 -2.16 19.59 -12.66
N HIS A 50 -2.02 18.37 -12.12
CA HIS A 50 -2.90 17.79 -11.11
C HIS A 50 -2.27 17.76 -9.72
N LEU A 51 -0.95 18.04 -9.62
CA LEU A 51 -0.25 18.03 -8.33
C LEU A 51 -0.55 19.29 -7.51
N ALA A 52 -1.03 19.12 -6.29
CA ALA A 52 -1.15 20.20 -5.31
C ALA A 52 0.24 20.66 -4.82
N ILE A 53 1.15 19.70 -4.61
CA ILE A 53 2.54 19.92 -4.23
C ILE A 53 3.43 19.38 -5.35
N LYS A 54 4.13 20.28 -6.07
CA LYS A 54 4.93 19.93 -7.24
C LYS A 54 6.36 19.52 -6.91
N ASP A 55 6.78 19.68 -5.69
CA ASP A 55 8.11 19.33 -5.20
C ASP A 55 8.03 18.01 -4.42
N LEU A 56 8.85 17.03 -4.81
CA LEU A 56 8.82 15.68 -4.24
C LEU A 56 9.20 15.66 -2.75
N PHE A 57 10.22 16.40 -2.35
CA PHE A 57 10.63 16.46 -0.95
C PHE A 57 9.58 17.14 -0.08
N LYS A 58 8.89 18.16 -0.61
CA LYS A 58 7.76 18.77 0.10
C LYS A 58 6.56 17.84 0.23
N GLN A 59 6.34 16.91 -0.74
CA GLN A 59 5.32 15.87 -0.58
C GLN A 59 5.68 14.94 0.58
N TYR A 60 6.94 14.51 0.71
CA TYR A 60 7.39 13.69 1.83
C TYR A 60 7.36 14.45 3.16
N GLY A 61 7.76 15.71 3.19
CA GLY A 61 7.64 16.55 4.39
C GLY A 61 6.18 16.69 4.87
N GLU A 62 5.22 16.83 3.94
CA GLU A 62 3.80 16.85 4.31
C GLU A 62 3.31 15.49 4.80
N LEU A 63 3.78 14.38 4.21
CA LEU A 63 3.48 13.04 4.69
C LEU A 63 4.04 12.82 6.11
N ALA A 64 5.28 13.21 6.37
CA ALA A 64 5.91 13.15 7.69
C ALA A 64 5.07 13.90 8.73
N ARG A 65 4.71 15.16 8.40
CA ARG A 65 3.84 15.99 9.26
C ARG A 65 2.47 15.35 9.55
N LEU A 66 1.88 14.67 8.57
CA LEU A 66 0.62 13.96 8.75
C LEU A 66 0.78 12.73 9.65
N LEU A 67 1.91 12.03 9.56
CA LEU A 67 2.22 10.85 10.38
C LEU A 67 2.60 11.21 11.82
N GLU A 68 3.06 12.44 12.12
CA GLU A 68 3.27 12.91 13.49
C GLU A 68 2.01 12.81 14.37
N GLY A 69 0.82 12.82 13.76
CA GLY A 69 -0.44 12.64 14.48
C GLY A 69 -0.71 11.19 14.92
N VAL A 70 0.04 10.22 14.42
CA VAL A 70 -0.06 8.81 14.84
C VAL A 70 0.53 8.69 16.26
N PRO A 71 -0.18 8.06 17.22
CA PRO A 71 0.32 7.95 18.58
C PRO A 71 1.65 7.19 18.70
N ASP A 72 2.50 7.59 19.64
CA ASP A 72 3.84 7.04 19.86
C ASP A 72 3.88 5.53 20.17
N TRP A 73 2.77 4.94 20.61
CA TRP A 73 2.67 3.50 20.86
C TRP A 73 2.38 2.68 19.60
N ILE A 74 2.24 3.31 18.43
CA ILE A 74 2.00 2.68 17.13
C ILE A 74 3.25 2.84 16.27
N ASP A 75 3.92 1.74 15.98
CA ASP A 75 5.01 1.73 15.02
C ASP A 75 4.44 1.79 13.59
N VAL A 76 4.90 2.72 12.78
CA VAL A 76 4.54 2.85 11.37
C VAL A 76 5.53 2.03 10.55
N ILE A 77 5.03 1.16 9.67
CA ILE A 77 5.84 0.41 8.71
C ILE A 77 5.46 0.87 7.31
N MET A 78 6.41 1.42 6.58
CA MET A 78 6.16 1.98 5.26
C MET A 78 7.03 1.31 4.20
N LEU A 79 6.40 0.75 3.18
CA LEU A 79 7.06 0.30 1.96
C LEU A 79 6.78 1.30 0.82
N PRO A 80 7.64 1.37 -0.19
CA PRO A 80 7.39 2.22 -1.35
C PRO A 80 6.40 1.57 -2.32
N GLY A 81 5.81 2.42 -3.18
CA GLY A 81 5.07 2.02 -4.36
C GLY A 81 5.67 2.63 -5.63
N ASN A 82 4.93 2.57 -6.73
CA ASN A 82 5.41 3.05 -8.02
C ASN A 82 5.39 4.59 -8.17
N HIS A 83 4.79 5.31 -7.22
CA HIS A 83 4.81 6.77 -7.16
C HIS A 83 5.90 7.32 -6.24
N ASP A 84 6.45 6.48 -5.38
CA ASP A 84 7.47 6.88 -4.42
C ASP A 84 8.85 7.09 -5.06
N ALA A 85 9.76 7.77 -4.35
CA ALA A 85 11.10 8.13 -4.80
C ALA A 85 12.05 6.93 -4.78
N VAL A 86 11.72 5.87 -5.50
CA VAL A 86 12.52 4.67 -5.68
C VAL A 86 12.60 4.28 -7.15
N ARG A 87 13.48 3.34 -7.49
CA ARG A 87 13.50 2.78 -8.86
C ARG A 87 12.12 2.21 -9.22
N PRO A 88 11.63 2.41 -10.48
CA PRO A 88 10.35 1.85 -10.90
C PRO A 88 10.36 0.32 -11.02
N ALA A 89 11.55 -0.28 -11.19
CA ALA A 89 11.71 -1.73 -11.34
C ALA A 89 11.65 -2.43 -9.98
N GLU A 90 10.85 -3.50 -9.88
CA GLU A 90 10.70 -4.35 -8.70
C GLU A 90 11.72 -5.51 -8.67
N PRO A 91 12.17 -5.94 -7.51
CA PRO A 91 11.86 -5.40 -6.17
C PRO A 91 12.41 -4.00 -5.97
N GLN A 92 11.72 -3.19 -5.17
CA GLN A 92 12.13 -1.82 -4.87
C GLN A 92 12.84 -1.78 -3.50
N PRO A 93 13.94 -1.01 -3.35
CA PRO A 93 14.56 -0.77 -2.05
C PRO A 93 13.65 0.08 -1.17
N ALA A 94 13.98 0.18 0.12
CA ALA A 94 13.40 1.20 0.99
C ALA A 94 13.70 2.61 0.44
N LEU A 95 12.91 3.60 0.86
CA LEU A 95 13.16 5.00 0.54
C LEU A 95 14.58 5.42 0.97
N ASP A 96 15.14 6.38 0.26
CA ASP A 96 16.48 6.90 0.58
C ASP A 96 16.53 7.46 2.01
N PRO A 97 17.64 7.27 2.75
CA PRO A 97 17.83 7.85 4.08
C PRO A 97 17.59 9.36 4.17
N GLU A 98 17.84 10.11 3.10
CA GLU A 98 17.54 11.55 3.05
C GLU A 98 16.04 11.83 3.21
N VAL A 99 15.18 10.99 2.65
CA VAL A 99 13.72 11.10 2.81
C VAL A 99 13.28 10.65 4.20
N GLN A 100 13.97 9.68 4.79
CA GLN A 100 13.58 9.07 6.06
C GLN A 100 13.78 9.97 7.29
N GLN A 101 14.69 10.97 7.22
CA GLN A 101 15.14 11.74 8.40
C GLN A 101 14.04 12.58 9.07
N ASP A 102 12.96 12.89 8.37
CA ASP A 102 11.84 13.67 8.90
C ASP A 102 10.79 12.81 9.64
N TYR A 103 11.02 11.49 9.73
CA TYR A 103 10.05 10.54 10.29
C TYR A 103 10.54 9.96 11.62
N SER A 104 9.81 10.20 12.71
CA SER A 104 10.25 9.85 14.07
C SER A 104 9.95 8.40 14.48
N ASN A 105 8.84 7.81 14.00
CA ASN A 105 8.36 6.49 14.42
C ASN A 105 8.05 5.55 13.23
N THR A 106 8.72 5.75 12.10
CA THR A 106 8.48 4.99 10.87
C THR A 106 9.67 4.08 10.54
N VAL A 107 9.37 2.80 10.35
CA VAL A 107 10.31 1.80 9.82
C VAL A 107 10.10 1.70 8.32
N PHE A 108 11.12 2.07 7.55
CA PHE A 108 11.09 1.99 6.09
C PHE A 108 11.61 0.64 5.62
N VAL A 109 10.84 -0.03 4.78
CA VAL A 109 11.15 -1.35 4.23
C VAL A 109 11.07 -1.33 2.71
N GLY A 110 11.64 -2.35 2.05
CA GLY A 110 11.53 -2.49 0.60
C GLY A 110 10.16 -3.00 0.15
N ASN A 111 9.94 -3.07 -1.15
CA ASN A 111 8.75 -3.62 -1.78
C ASN A 111 9.14 -4.74 -2.77
N PRO A 112 8.69 -5.99 -2.56
CA PRO A 112 7.89 -6.47 -1.43
C PRO A 112 8.69 -6.57 -0.13
N CYS A 113 7.97 -6.68 1.00
CA CYS A 113 8.56 -6.96 2.30
C CYS A 113 7.84 -8.14 2.97
N ASP A 114 8.62 -9.10 3.41
CA ASP A 114 8.17 -10.27 4.19
C ASP A 114 8.73 -10.13 5.61
N PHE A 115 7.86 -9.94 6.58
CA PHE A 115 8.22 -9.68 7.97
C PHE A 115 7.27 -10.38 8.95
N SER A 116 7.67 -10.43 10.22
CA SER A 116 6.86 -11.05 11.26
C SER A 116 6.54 -10.07 12.39
N LEU A 117 5.28 -10.03 12.82
CA LEU A 117 4.82 -9.29 13.98
C LEU A 117 4.20 -10.29 14.98
N HIS A 118 4.79 -10.41 16.17
CA HIS A 118 4.35 -11.36 17.21
C HIS A 118 4.19 -12.81 16.72
N GLY A 119 5.07 -13.25 15.83
CA GLY A 119 5.04 -14.59 15.25
C GLY A 119 4.09 -14.78 14.06
N VAL A 120 3.30 -13.77 13.70
CA VAL A 120 2.45 -13.75 12.50
C VAL A 120 3.25 -13.26 11.31
N ARG A 121 3.35 -14.07 10.26
CA ARG A 121 4.08 -13.73 9.02
C ARG A 121 3.22 -12.88 8.10
N ILE A 122 3.72 -11.72 7.74
CA ILE A 122 3.05 -10.75 6.90
C ILE A 122 3.88 -10.52 5.63
N LEU A 123 3.28 -10.77 4.48
CA LEU A 123 3.83 -10.37 3.19
C LEU A 123 3.11 -9.10 2.76
N SER A 124 3.84 -7.98 2.70
CA SER A 124 3.32 -6.73 2.16
C SER A 124 3.95 -6.45 0.80
N TYR A 125 3.11 -6.24 -0.19
CA TYR A 125 3.50 -5.95 -1.56
C TYR A 125 2.66 -4.79 -2.09
N HIS A 126 3.29 -3.78 -2.68
CA HIS A 126 2.52 -2.64 -3.20
C HIS A 126 1.44 -3.06 -4.20
N GLY A 127 1.73 -4.02 -5.09
CA GLY A 127 0.70 -4.58 -5.97
C GLY A 127 0.77 -4.10 -7.42
N LYS A 128 1.89 -3.52 -7.87
CA LYS A 128 2.04 -3.03 -9.27
C LYS A 128 1.72 -4.09 -10.31
N SER A 129 2.09 -5.34 -10.08
CA SER A 129 1.84 -6.45 -11.02
C SER A 129 0.36 -6.83 -11.15
N ILE A 130 -0.55 -6.30 -10.32
CA ILE A 130 -2.00 -6.44 -10.55
C ILE A 130 -2.36 -5.98 -11.97
N ASP A 131 -1.67 -4.96 -12.50
CA ASP A 131 -1.82 -4.50 -13.89
C ASP A 131 -1.53 -5.59 -14.92
N ASP A 132 -0.53 -6.44 -14.65
CA ASP A 132 -0.17 -7.57 -15.53
C ASP A 132 -1.17 -8.71 -15.42
N PHE A 133 -1.62 -9.01 -14.21
CA PHE A 133 -2.68 -10.01 -14.00
C PHE A 133 -3.99 -9.60 -14.68
N VAL A 134 -4.38 -8.31 -14.61
CA VAL A 134 -5.55 -7.79 -15.33
C VAL A 134 -5.37 -7.89 -16.85
N ALA A 135 -4.17 -7.64 -17.35
CA ALA A 135 -3.89 -7.71 -18.79
C ALA A 135 -3.87 -9.15 -19.33
N THR A 136 -3.52 -10.14 -18.50
CA THR A 136 -3.26 -11.52 -18.94
C THR A 136 -4.33 -12.53 -18.55
N LEU A 137 -5.05 -12.30 -17.44
CA LEU A 137 -6.05 -13.22 -16.92
C LEU A 137 -7.46 -12.66 -17.07
N ARG A 138 -8.30 -13.29 -17.87
CA ARG A 138 -9.70 -12.84 -18.13
C ARG A 138 -10.56 -12.75 -16.87
N SER A 139 -10.24 -13.52 -15.82
CA SER A 139 -10.97 -13.54 -14.55
C SER A 139 -10.56 -12.41 -13.59
N VAL A 140 -9.48 -11.69 -13.88
CA VAL A 140 -8.93 -10.63 -13.04
C VAL A 140 -9.34 -9.27 -13.59
N THR A 141 -9.84 -8.40 -12.73
CA THR A 141 -10.23 -7.03 -13.09
C THR A 141 -9.80 -6.06 -11.99
N TYR A 142 -9.67 -4.78 -12.30
CA TYR A 142 -9.36 -3.74 -11.31
C TYR A 142 -10.39 -3.63 -10.19
N SER A 143 -11.64 -3.99 -10.45
CA SER A 143 -12.72 -4.01 -9.43
C SER A 143 -12.68 -5.23 -8.50
N LYS A 144 -11.89 -6.25 -8.84
CA LYS A 144 -11.72 -7.49 -8.08
C LYS A 144 -10.23 -7.82 -7.86
N PRO A 145 -9.48 -6.96 -7.13
CA PRO A 145 -8.04 -7.16 -6.92
C PRO A 145 -7.71 -8.46 -6.18
N GLU A 146 -8.64 -8.98 -5.39
CA GLU A 146 -8.50 -10.27 -4.71
C GLU A 146 -8.25 -11.44 -5.65
N MET A 147 -8.69 -11.34 -6.90
CA MET A 147 -8.43 -12.38 -7.90
C MET A 147 -6.95 -12.40 -8.33
N ALA A 148 -6.32 -11.23 -8.43
CA ALA A 148 -4.88 -11.14 -8.64
C ALA A 148 -4.09 -11.65 -7.42
N MET A 149 -4.50 -11.26 -6.21
CA MET A 149 -3.87 -11.73 -4.96
C MET A 149 -3.92 -13.26 -4.84
N ARG A 150 -5.06 -13.88 -5.14
CA ARG A 150 -5.18 -15.36 -5.20
C ARG A 150 -4.23 -15.96 -6.22
N ALA A 151 -4.19 -15.38 -7.42
CA ALA A 151 -3.31 -15.84 -8.48
C ALA A 151 -1.83 -15.74 -8.10
N MET A 152 -1.40 -14.71 -7.37
CA MET A 152 -0.05 -14.57 -6.81
C MET A 152 0.25 -15.68 -5.80
N LEU A 153 -0.63 -15.92 -4.85
CA LEU A 153 -0.47 -16.97 -3.84
C LEU A 153 -0.44 -18.38 -4.47
N GLU A 154 -1.32 -18.66 -5.43
CA GLU A 154 -1.38 -19.95 -6.11
C GLU A 154 -0.14 -20.23 -6.97
N ARG A 155 0.41 -19.20 -7.60
CA ARG A 155 1.65 -19.28 -8.41
C ARG A 155 2.90 -19.15 -7.57
N ARG A 156 2.78 -18.78 -6.31
CA ARG A 156 3.91 -18.51 -5.41
C ARG A 156 4.85 -17.44 -5.98
N HIS A 157 4.26 -16.41 -6.65
CA HIS A 157 5.02 -15.37 -7.30
C HIS A 157 4.23 -14.06 -7.40
N LEU A 158 4.85 -12.95 -7.00
CA LEU A 158 4.20 -11.63 -6.98
C LEU A 158 4.10 -11.00 -8.38
N ALA A 159 5.10 -11.20 -9.24
CA ALA A 159 5.13 -10.64 -10.61
C ALA A 159 5.72 -11.65 -11.62
N PRO A 160 4.94 -12.68 -12.03
CA PRO A 160 5.47 -13.79 -12.84
C PRO A 160 5.71 -13.46 -14.32
N SER A 161 5.40 -12.25 -14.77
CA SER A 161 5.47 -11.84 -16.17
C SER A 161 6.69 -10.94 -16.42
N TRP A 162 7.66 -11.42 -17.22
CA TRP A 162 8.77 -10.59 -17.69
C TRP A 162 8.33 -9.73 -18.89
N GLY A 163 8.74 -8.44 -18.91
CA GLY A 163 8.41 -7.52 -20.01
C GLY A 163 6.97 -7.05 -20.04
N GLY A 164 6.23 -7.21 -18.94
CA GLY A 164 4.88 -6.70 -18.76
C GLY A 164 4.82 -5.22 -18.37
N LYS A 165 3.72 -4.82 -17.73
CA LYS A 165 3.52 -3.43 -17.24
C LYS A 165 4.33 -3.13 -15.98
N THR A 166 4.77 -4.17 -15.27
CA THR A 166 5.62 -4.06 -14.09
C THR A 166 7.07 -4.24 -14.52
N PRO A 167 7.91 -3.19 -14.48
CA PRO A 167 9.33 -3.33 -14.74
C PRO A 167 9.96 -4.22 -13.66
N LEU A 168 10.82 -5.16 -14.06
CA LEU A 168 11.55 -6.05 -13.15
C LEU A 168 13.03 -5.73 -13.18
N SER A 169 13.64 -5.62 -11.99
CA SER A 169 15.07 -5.44 -11.84
C SER A 169 15.81 -6.77 -12.05
N PRO A 170 16.92 -6.79 -12.77
CA PRO A 170 17.75 -7.99 -12.92
C PRO A 170 18.55 -8.27 -11.64
N GLU A 171 17.90 -8.88 -10.65
CA GLU A 171 18.55 -9.29 -9.39
C GLU A 171 19.18 -10.68 -9.54
N PRO A 172 20.26 -10.99 -8.78
CA PRO A 172 20.87 -12.33 -8.78
C PRO A 172 19.92 -13.44 -8.33
N GLU A 173 18.97 -13.11 -7.47
CA GLU A 173 17.93 -14.01 -6.97
C GLU A 173 16.55 -13.38 -7.19
N ASP A 174 15.57 -14.19 -7.57
CA ASP A 174 14.20 -13.73 -7.75
C ASP A 174 13.51 -13.53 -6.39
N ARG A 175 13.52 -12.29 -5.92
CA ARG A 175 12.91 -11.87 -4.65
C ARG A 175 11.40 -11.65 -4.73
N LEU A 176 10.79 -11.88 -5.89
CA LEU A 176 9.34 -11.80 -6.07
C LEU A 176 8.67 -13.17 -5.90
N VAL A 177 9.44 -14.23 -5.73
CA VAL A 177 8.96 -15.56 -5.32
C VAL A 177 8.42 -15.48 -3.89
N ILE A 178 7.32 -16.18 -3.61
CA ILE A 178 6.75 -16.36 -2.26
C ILE A 178 7.26 -17.70 -1.70
N PRO A 179 8.39 -17.75 -1.00
CA PRO A 179 9.02 -19.00 -0.58
C PRO A 179 8.19 -19.71 0.51
N VAL A 180 7.54 -18.95 1.37
CA VAL A 180 6.66 -19.45 2.44
C VAL A 180 5.33 -18.73 2.35
N ILE A 181 4.21 -19.47 2.50
CA ILE A 181 2.88 -18.87 2.51
C ILE A 181 2.75 -17.97 3.73
N PRO A 182 2.36 -16.70 3.57
CA PRO A 182 2.15 -15.78 4.69
C PRO A 182 0.82 -16.07 5.40
N ASP A 183 0.75 -15.70 6.68
CA ASP A 183 -0.51 -15.68 7.43
C ASP A 183 -1.41 -14.53 6.96
N ILE A 184 -0.78 -13.39 6.64
CA ILE A 184 -1.46 -12.19 6.12
C ILE A 184 -0.74 -11.74 4.85
N PHE A 185 -1.51 -11.54 3.78
CA PHE A 185 -1.03 -10.95 2.51
C PHE A 185 -1.70 -9.62 2.26
N VAL A 186 -0.90 -8.56 2.16
CA VAL A 186 -1.37 -7.17 1.97
C VAL A 186 -0.94 -6.66 0.61
N THR A 187 -1.87 -6.00 -0.11
CA THR A 187 -1.57 -5.27 -1.35
C THR A 187 -2.27 -3.91 -1.38
N GLY A 188 -1.78 -3.00 -2.22
CA GLY A 188 -2.34 -1.69 -2.52
C GLY A 188 -2.49 -1.45 -4.03
N HIS A 189 -2.03 -0.32 -4.55
CA HIS A 189 -1.91 0.10 -5.95
C HIS A 189 -3.24 0.46 -6.63
N VAL A 190 -4.23 -0.41 -6.67
CA VAL A 190 -5.44 -0.19 -7.49
C VAL A 190 -6.60 0.46 -6.72
N HIS A 191 -6.37 1.06 -5.56
CA HIS A 191 -7.31 1.88 -4.78
C HIS A 191 -8.64 1.19 -4.40
N GLY A 192 -8.70 -0.15 -4.50
CA GLY A 192 -9.82 -0.93 -4.04
C GLY A 192 -9.74 -1.21 -2.53
N HIS A 193 -10.77 -1.86 -2.00
CA HIS A 193 -10.73 -2.41 -0.65
C HIS A 193 -11.33 -3.81 -0.65
N PHE A 194 -10.59 -4.76 -0.10
CA PHE A 194 -11.04 -6.14 0.06
C PHE A 194 -10.40 -6.74 1.31
N VAL A 195 -11.19 -7.52 2.02
CA VAL A 195 -10.72 -8.38 3.12
C VAL A 195 -11.34 -9.75 2.94
N GLY A 196 -10.55 -10.79 3.01
CA GLY A 196 -11.02 -12.17 2.89
C GLY A 196 -9.95 -13.19 3.20
N ASN A 197 -10.24 -14.47 3.00
CA ASN A 197 -9.31 -15.56 3.26
C ASN A 197 -9.14 -16.44 2.02
N HIS A 198 -7.93 -16.90 1.78
CA HIS A 198 -7.62 -17.91 0.76
C HIS A 198 -6.69 -18.97 1.34
N LYS A 199 -7.20 -20.19 1.50
CA LYS A 199 -6.44 -21.36 1.99
C LYS A 199 -5.65 -21.10 3.28
N GLY A 200 -6.25 -20.37 4.22
CA GLY A 200 -5.63 -20.02 5.50
C GLY A 200 -4.95 -18.66 5.54
N THR A 201 -4.58 -18.07 4.40
CA THR A 201 -4.01 -16.71 4.35
C THR A 201 -5.11 -15.65 4.39
N THR A 202 -5.03 -14.72 5.34
CA THR A 202 -5.85 -13.51 5.35
C THR A 202 -5.35 -12.56 4.27
N MET A 203 -6.18 -12.24 3.29
CA MET A 203 -5.86 -11.30 2.22
C MET A 203 -6.48 -9.94 2.50
N ILE A 204 -5.67 -8.89 2.38
CA ILE A 204 -6.09 -7.50 2.56
C ILE A 204 -5.64 -6.70 1.35
N HIS A 205 -6.59 -6.17 0.59
CA HIS A 205 -6.30 -5.12 -0.36
C HIS A 205 -6.62 -3.80 0.30
N SER A 206 -5.56 -3.03 0.60
CA SER A 206 -5.69 -1.77 1.34
C SER A 206 -6.40 -0.73 0.48
N SER A 207 -7.25 0.04 1.12
CA SER A 207 -7.91 1.21 0.55
C SER A 207 -6.88 2.28 0.09
N THR A 208 -7.37 3.44 -0.27
CA THR A 208 -6.58 4.62 -0.62
C THR A 208 -7.06 5.83 0.21
N TRP A 209 -6.23 6.87 0.30
CA TRP A 209 -6.61 8.17 0.86
C TRP A 209 -6.72 9.25 -0.23
N GLN A 210 -6.84 8.82 -1.49
CA GLN A 210 -7.03 9.67 -2.65
C GLN A 210 -8.42 9.45 -3.25
N ASP A 211 -9.04 10.52 -3.75
CA ASP A 211 -10.28 10.45 -4.53
C ASP A 211 -10.08 9.81 -5.91
N GLN A 212 -11.19 9.58 -6.60
CA GLN A 212 -11.15 9.05 -7.96
C GLN A 212 -10.39 10.00 -8.88
N THR A 213 -9.33 9.51 -9.50
CA THR A 213 -8.57 10.25 -10.50
C THR A 213 -9.28 10.23 -11.86
N ASP A 214 -8.95 11.19 -12.75
CA ASP A 214 -9.47 11.21 -14.12
C ASP A 214 -9.11 9.93 -14.89
N PHE A 215 -7.92 9.39 -14.66
CA PHE A 215 -7.51 8.11 -15.25
C PHE A 215 -8.41 6.95 -14.81
N GLN A 216 -8.72 6.85 -13.52
CA GLN A 216 -9.62 5.83 -12.99
C GLN A 216 -11.05 6.00 -13.54
N ARG A 217 -11.49 7.25 -13.70
CA ARG A 217 -12.79 7.59 -14.27
C ARG A 217 -12.88 7.14 -15.72
N MET A 218 -11.84 7.38 -16.53
CA MET A 218 -11.76 6.90 -17.93
C MET A 218 -11.80 5.37 -18.04
N LEU A 219 -11.22 4.66 -17.05
CA LEU A 219 -11.25 3.19 -17.00
C LEU A 219 -12.55 2.62 -16.41
N GLY A 220 -13.50 3.47 -16.00
CA GLY A 220 -14.74 3.05 -15.32
C GLY A 220 -14.51 2.43 -13.93
N PHE A 221 -13.34 2.69 -13.32
CA PHE A 221 -12.99 2.15 -12.01
C PHE A 221 -13.35 3.14 -10.90
N GLN A 222 -14.07 2.65 -9.89
CA GLN A 222 -14.41 3.43 -8.71
C GLN A 222 -13.55 2.98 -7.51
N PRO A 223 -12.70 3.86 -6.95
CA PRO A 223 -11.94 3.57 -5.74
C PRO A 223 -12.86 3.42 -4.53
N LYS A 224 -12.35 2.76 -3.50
CA LYS A 224 -12.97 2.68 -2.17
C LYS A 224 -12.08 3.39 -1.16
N PRO A 225 -12.11 4.75 -1.09
CA PRO A 225 -11.18 5.49 -0.26
C PRO A 225 -11.52 5.48 1.22
N CYS A 226 -10.53 5.79 2.04
CA CYS A 226 -10.65 6.10 3.47
C CYS A 226 -11.22 4.94 4.32
N ILE A 227 -10.77 3.72 4.05
CA ILE A 227 -11.12 2.54 4.84
C ILE A 227 -9.84 1.97 5.45
N LEU A 228 -9.75 1.93 6.78
CA LEU A 228 -8.70 1.24 7.50
C LEU A 228 -9.12 -0.20 7.77
N THR A 229 -8.25 -1.16 7.48
CA THR A 229 -8.43 -2.55 7.94
C THR A 229 -7.62 -2.78 9.20
N VAL A 230 -8.29 -3.18 10.28
CA VAL A 230 -7.67 -3.60 11.54
C VAL A 230 -7.67 -5.12 11.60
N VAL A 231 -6.55 -5.71 11.99
CA VAL A 231 -6.39 -7.16 12.14
C VAL A 231 -5.95 -7.47 13.57
N ASN A 232 -6.64 -8.39 14.21
CA ASN A 232 -6.18 -8.97 15.46
C ASN A 232 -5.15 -10.07 15.15
N LEU A 233 -3.88 -9.87 15.51
CA LEU A 233 -2.80 -10.81 15.19
C LEU A 233 -2.91 -12.16 15.93
N HIS A 234 -3.70 -12.24 17.01
CA HIS A 234 -3.90 -13.48 17.74
C HIS A 234 -5.01 -14.35 17.14
N THR A 235 -6.09 -13.73 16.69
CA THR A 235 -7.31 -14.44 16.21
C THR A 235 -7.52 -14.38 14.70
N TYR A 236 -6.74 -13.53 13.99
CA TYR A 236 -6.93 -13.15 12.58
C TYR A 236 -8.29 -12.49 12.27
N ALA A 237 -9.05 -12.13 13.31
CA ALA A 237 -10.28 -11.37 13.13
C ALA A 237 -9.96 -10.00 12.53
N THR A 238 -10.77 -9.59 11.56
CA THR A 238 -10.60 -8.33 10.83
C THR A 238 -11.79 -7.42 11.03
N ALA A 239 -11.53 -6.11 11.07
CA ALA A 239 -12.55 -5.07 11.06
C ALA A 239 -12.19 -4.00 10.02
N SER A 240 -13.17 -3.53 9.26
CA SER A 240 -12.99 -2.41 8.32
C SER A 240 -13.64 -1.17 8.91
N VAL A 241 -12.84 -0.12 9.14
CA VAL A 241 -13.27 1.15 9.75
C VAL A 241 -13.30 2.23 8.66
N PRO A 242 -14.48 2.68 8.21
CA PRO A 242 -14.59 3.74 7.21
C PRO A 242 -14.48 5.13 7.86
N PHE A 243 -13.83 6.06 7.17
CA PHE A 243 -13.68 7.48 7.55
C PHE A 243 -14.27 8.43 6.48
N ALA A 244 -15.01 7.91 5.53
CA ALA A 244 -15.66 8.70 4.49
C ALA A 244 -16.80 9.57 5.03
#